data_a3e511883138af65c79986e3115393f4
#
_entry.id   a3e511883138af65c79986e3115393f4
#
_cell.length_a   1.000
_cell.length_b   1.000
_cell.length_c   1.000
_cell.angle_alpha   90.00
_cell.angle_beta   90.00
_cell.angle_gamma   90.00
#
_symmetry.space_group_name_H-M   'P 1'
#
loop_
_entity.id
_entity.type
_entity.pdbx_description
1 polymer ?
#
loop_
_entity_poly.entity_id
_entity_poly.type
_entity_poly.pdbx_seq_one_letter_code
_entity_poly.pdbx_strand_id
1 'polypeptide(L)'
;MRKLFMLLLAVLGLNTACGQPPYEVDEFTTASGKTVKFHALMHACIRIQYDGKEIQIDPVSKLGNRTVNYADMPKADYIFVTHEHGDHYDAGALKLLSGDKTQLVMNKRCADMYGSGKVMVNGDKLQLGVITVEAVAAYNSTPGREQFHPKGRDNGYILTIDGLRIYIAGDTEDIPEMSAIKDIDIAFLPCNQPFTMTPEQLIRAAKVIKPRVLFPYHYGQTDLSTVPAALKGTGIDVRIRHYE
;
A
#
# COMPACT_ATOMS: atom_id res chain seq x y z
N MET A 1 33.04 18.53 5.11
CA MET A 1 32.90 17.07 5.22
C MET A 1 32.40 16.75 6.63
N ARG A 2 31.08 16.61 6.81
CA ARG A 2 30.47 16.16 8.06
C ARG A 2 29.98 14.74 7.86
N LYS A 3 30.62 13.78 8.52
CA LYS A 3 30.20 12.39 8.57
C LYS A 3 28.99 12.29 9.49
N LEU A 4 27.85 11.93 8.95
CA LEU A 4 26.62 11.64 9.70
C LEU A 4 26.69 10.17 10.13
N PHE A 5 26.86 9.94 11.43
CA PHE A 5 26.79 8.61 12.05
C PHE A 5 25.31 8.20 12.13
N MET A 6 24.95 7.16 11.40
CA MET A 6 23.65 6.50 11.55
C MET A 6 23.74 5.52 12.73
N LEU A 7 23.07 5.87 13.82
CA LEU A 7 22.93 4.98 14.97
C LEU A 7 21.73 4.07 14.74
N LEU A 8 21.98 2.80 14.48
CA LEU A 8 20.96 1.76 14.40
C LEU A 8 20.60 1.32 15.84
N LEU A 9 19.52 1.79 16.39
CA LEU A 9 18.97 1.26 17.63
C LEU A 9 17.92 0.18 17.29
N ALA A 10 18.32 -1.07 17.44
CA ALA A 10 17.39 -2.20 17.51
C ALA A 10 16.82 -2.25 18.93
N VAL A 11 15.56 -1.89 19.10
CA VAL A 11 14.83 -2.09 20.36
C VAL A 11 14.12 -3.44 20.30
N LEU A 12 14.71 -4.45 20.94
CA LEU A 12 14.03 -5.72 21.28
C LEU A 12 13.06 -5.46 22.44
N GLY A 13 11.78 -5.33 22.14
CA GLY A 13 10.70 -5.37 23.13
C GLY A 13 10.10 -6.76 23.17
N LEU A 14 10.43 -7.56 24.21
CA LEU A 14 9.77 -8.83 24.52
C LEU A 14 8.38 -8.54 25.11
N ASN A 15 7.33 -8.85 24.35
CA ASN A 15 5.99 -9.07 24.91
C ASN A 15 5.46 -10.40 24.39
N THR A 16 5.48 -11.42 25.25
CA THR A 16 4.91 -12.75 25.01
C THR A 16 3.42 -12.73 25.34
N ALA A 17 2.60 -12.54 24.31
CA ALA A 17 1.22 -13.00 24.29
C ALA A 17 1.06 -13.87 23.04
N CYS A 18 0.48 -15.06 23.22
CA CYS A 18 0.24 -16.10 22.22
C CYS A 18 -0.25 -15.50 20.90
N GLY A 19 0.52 -15.60 19.80
CA GLY A 19 0.04 -15.07 18.55
C GLY A 19 1.09 -14.93 17.46
N GLN A 20 0.74 -14.12 16.55
CA GLN A 20 1.45 -13.81 15.34
C GLN A 20 2.76 -13.07 15.66
N PRO A 21 3.81 -13.25 14.84
CA PRO A 21 5.00 -12.43 14.95
C PRO A 21 4.60 -10.94 14.81
N PRO A 22 5.27 -10.04 15.53
CA PRO A 22 5.00 -8.62 15.39
C PRO A 22 5.17 -8.20 13.93
N TYR A 23 4.25 -7.37 13.42
CA TYR A 23 4.33 -6.84 12.06
C TYR A 23 5.64 -6.10 11.86
N GLU A 24 6.25 -6.26 10.69
CA GLU A 24 7.41 -5.46 10.31
C GLU A 24 6.98 -4.00 10.14
N VAL A 25 7.80 -3.09 10.69
CA VAL A 25 7.50 -1.66 10.71
C VAL A 25 8.67 -0.90 10.07
N ASP A 26 8.34 -0.04 9.11
CA ASP A 26 9.29 0.92 8.54
C ASP A 26 8.91 2.33 8.95
N GLU A 27 9.91 3.13 9.30
CA GLU A 27 9.74 4.51 9.72
C GLU A 27 10.43 5.46 8.73
N PHE A 28 9.74 6.55 8.41
CA PHE A 28 10.26 7.60 7.54
C PHE A 28 10.02 8.97 8.16
N THR A 29 10.95 9.88 7.92
CA THR A 29 10.86 11.27 8.37
C THR A 29 10.24 12.11 7.26
N THR A 30 9.20 12.88 7.60
CA THR A 30 8.51 13.81 6.71
C THR A 30 9.24 15.15 6.59
N ALA A 31 8.73 16.05 5.75
CA ALA A 31 9.31 17.37 5.53
C ALA A 31 9.35 18.23 6.81
N SER A 32 8.36 18.11 7.71
CA SER A 32 8.35 18.81 9.00
C SER A 32 9.16 18.13 10.10
N GLY A 33 9.83 17.01 9.80
CA GLY A 33 10.60 16.22 10.77
C GLY A 33 9.79 15.23 11.61
N LYS A 34 8.49 15.05 11.33
CA LYS A 34 7.65 14.04 11.97
C LYS A 34 7.88 12.66 11.40
N THR A 35 7.50 11.64 12.16
CA THR A 35 7.64 10.23 11.73
C THR A 35 6.33 9.71 11.15
N VAL A 36 6.42 9.07 9.98
CA VAL A 36 5.38 8.19 9.42
C VAL A 36 5.83 6.75 9.61
N LYS A 37 4.94 5.88 10.12
CA LYS A 37 5.19 4.45 10.32
C LYS A 37 4.33 3.64 9.37
N PHE A 38 4.94 2.65 8.71
CA PHE A 38 4.27 1.70 7.84
C PHE A 38 4.36 0.31 8.45
N HIS A 39 3.23 -0.34 8.66
CA HIS A 39 3.15 -1.70 9.15
C HIS A 39 2.72 -2.63 8.02
N ALA A 40 3.54 -3.62 7.69
CA ALA A 40 3.20 -4.69 6.78
C ALA A 40 2.29 -5.69 7.51
N LEU A 41 0.98 -5.65 7.24
CA LEU A 41 0.03 -6.48 7.98
C LEU A 41 -0.13 -7.85 7.32
N MET A 42 -0.66 -7.88 6.11
CA MET A 42 -0.93 -9.10 5.36
C MET A 42 -1.23 -8.75 3.91
N HIS A 43 -0.62 -9.46 2.94
CA HIS A 43 -0.92 -9.37 1.51
C HIS A 43 -0.86 -7.93 0.97
N ALA A 44 -2.00 -7.26 0.79
CA ALA A 44 -2.07 -5.85 0.40
C ALA A 44 -2.44 -4.92 1.57
N CYS A 45 -2.65 -5.47 2.76
CA CYS A 45 -3.07 -4.71 3.93
C CYS A 45 -1.91 -3.92 4.53
N ILE A 46 -2.01 -2.60 4.52
CA ILE A 46 -1.00 -1.70 5.08
C ILE A 46 -1.65 -0.80 6.12
N ARG A 47 -1.06 -0.72 7.32
CA ARG A 47 -1.41 0.29 8.33
C ARG A 47 -0.37 1.39 8.31
N ILE A 48 -0.81 2.64 8.24
CA ILE A 48 0.05 3.81 8.27
C ILE A 48 -0.32 4.68 9.47
N GLN A 49 0.69 5.11 10.22
CA GLN A 49 0.50 6.01 11.35
C GLN A 49 1.27 7.31 11.13
N TYR A 50 0.60 8.44 11.33
CA TYR A 50 1.20 9.76 11.22
C TYR A 50 0.51 10.75 12.16
N ASP A 51 1.27 11.39 13.05
CA ASP A 51 0.81 12.50 13.90
C ASP A 51 -0.52 12.22 14.63
N GLY A 52 -0.63 11.03 15.22
CA GLY A 52 -1.82 10.55 15.91
C GLY A 52 -2.96 10.11 14.97
N LYS A 53 -2.75 10.09 13.65
CA LYS A 53 -3.69 9.60 12.66
C LYS A 53 -3.44 8.13 12.33
N GLU A 54 -4.53 7.38 12.19
CA GLU A 54 -4.56 5.99 11.78
C GLU A 54 -5.13 5.87 10.36
N ILE A 55 -4.36 5.27 9.45
CA ILE A 55 -4.69 5.11 8.05
C ILE A 55 -4.60 3.63 7.72
N GLN A 56 -5.60 3.09 7.06
CA GLN A 56 -5.65 1.69 6.64
C GLN A 56 -5.81 1.60 5.12
N ILE A 57 -5.08 0.68 4.52
CA ILE A 57 -5.15 0.37 3.10
C ILE A 57 -5.60 -1.07 2.95
N ASP A 58 -6.64 -1.30 2.15
CA ASP A 58 -7.19 -2.61 1.79
C ASP A 58 -7.30 -3.57 2.99
N PRO A 59 -8.00 -3.18 4.09
CA PRO A 59 -8.04 -3.99 5.29
C PRO A 59 -8.88 -5.25 5.09
N VAL A 60 -8.25 -6.42 5.26
CA VAL A 60 -8.87 -7.75 5.21
C VAL A 60 -8.52 -8.51 6.47
N SER A 61 -9.53 -9.08 7.14
CA SER A 61 -9.35 -9.77 8.42
C SER A 61 -8.73 -11.16 8.28
N LYS A 62 -8.93 -11.83 7.14
CA LYS A 62 -8.44 -13.19 6.91
C LYS A 62 -8.17 -13.46 5.43
N LEU A 63 -6.99 -14.03 5.16
CA LEU A 63 -6.63 -14.54 3.85
C LEU A 63 -5.86 -15.85 4.02
N GLY A 64 -6.41 -16.94 3.50
CA GLY A 64 -5.84 -18.27 3.71
C GLY A 64 -5.73 -18.62 5.20
N ASN A 65 -4.52 -18.88 5.67
CA ASN A 65 -4.22 -19.21 7.07
C ASN A 65 -3.82 -17.99 7.92
N ARG A 66 -3.72 -16.81 7.32
CA ARG A 66 -3.33 -15.57 8.00
C ARG A 66 -4.55 -14.78 8.44
N THR A 67 -4.42 -14.09 9.56
CA THR A 67 -5.46 -13.24 10.12
C THR A 67 -4.86 -11.95 10.65
N VAL A 68 -5.62 -10.85 10.53
CA VAL A 68 -5.33 -9.56 11.17
C VAL A 68 -6.47 -9.26 12.13
N ASN A 69 -6.15 -9.05 13.40
CA ASN A 69 -7.15 -8.71 14.40
C ASN A 69 -7.38 -7.20 14.45
N TYR A 70 -8.28 -6.71 13.64
CA TYR A 70 -8.66 -5.30 13.61
C TYR A 70 -9.47 -4.83 14.82
N ALA A 71 -10.06 -5.75 15.60
CA ALA A 71 -10.81 -5.39 16.79
C ALA A 71 -9.94 -4.76 17.89
N ASP A 72 -8.65 -5.11 17.93
CA ASP A 72 -7.68 -4.59 18.89
C ASP A 72 -6.95 -3.33 18.38
N MET A 73 -7.23 -2.89 17.14
CA MET A 73 -6.64 -1.69 16.55
C MET A 73 -7.48 -0.45 16.86
N PRO A 74 -6.87 0.73 16.94
CA PRO A 74 -7.60 1.99 16.99
C PRO A 74 -8.52 2.16 15.78
N LYS A 75 -9.62 2.90 15.95
CA LYS A 75 -10.44 3.33 14.81
C LYS A 75 -9.60 4.16 13.85
N ALA A 76 -9.76 3.90 12.56
CA ALA A 76 -9.04 4.61 11.53
C ALA A 76 -9.61 6.02 11.32
N ASP A 77 -8.73 7.02 11.10
CA ASP A 77 -9.14 8.32 10.58
C ASP A 77 -9.46 8.22 9.08
N TYR A 78 -8.69 7.40 8.36
CA TYR A 78 -8.81 7.21 6.91
C TYR A 78 -8.70 5.73 6.56
N ILE A 79 -9.58 5.27 5.66
CA ILE A 79 -9.50 3.93 5.07
C ILE A 79 -9.57 4.08 3.55
N PHE A 80 -8.61 3.51 2.86
CA PHE A 80 -8.56 3.47 1.40
C PHE A 80 -8.75 2.03 0.93
N VAL A 81 -9.68 1.83 -0.01
CA VAL A 81 -9.91 0.53 -0.65
C VAL A 81 -9.70 0.68 -2.15
N THR A 82 -8.79 -0.11 -2.70
CA THR A 82 -8.40 -0.02 -4.12
C THR A 82 -9.46 -0.61 -5.03
N HIS A 83 -9.99 -1.79 -4.68
CA HIS A 83 -11.00 -2.50 -5.45
C HIS A 83 -11.73 -3.57 -4.62
N GLU A 84 -12.71 -4.27 -5.24
CA GLU A 84 -13.68 -5.10 -4.54
C GLU A 84 -13.30 -6.57 -4.36
N HIS A 85 -12.12 -7.03 -4.81
CA HIS A 85 -11.73 -8.43 -4.60
C HIS A 85 -11.55 -8.75 -3.11
N GLY A 86 -11.84 -10.01 -2.72
CA GLY A 86 -11.93 -10.40 -1.32
C GLY A 86 -10.61 -10.36 -0.54
N ASP A 87 -9.49 -10.19 -1.22
CA ASP A 87 -8.15 -9.98 -0.66
C ASP A 87 -7.78 -8.49 -0.47
N HIS A 88 -8.68 -7.56 -0.89
CA HIS A 88 -8.57 -6.11 -0.70
C HIS A 88 -9.79 -5.50 0.00
N TYR A 89 -10.95 -6.15 -0.07
CA TYR A 89 -12.21 -5.65 0.46
C TYR A 89 -12.82 -6.64 1.45
N ASP A 90 -12.96 -6.24 2.71
CA ASP A 90 -13.65 -6.97 3.78
C ASP A 90 -14.56 -6.01 4.55
N ALA A 91 -15.87 -6.10 4.31
CA ALA A 91 -16.86 -5.26 4.97
C ALA A 91 -16.84 -5.38 6.51
N GLY A 92 -16.45 -6.55 7.04
CA GLY A 92 -16.28 -6.77 8.48
C GLY A 92 -15.10 -5.97 9.03
N ALA A 93 -13.95 -6.02 8.36
CA ALA A 93 -12.77 -5.25 8.72
C ALA A 93 -13.05 -3.73 8.63
N LEU A 94 -13.70 -3.28 7.55
CA LEU A 94 -14.12 -1.89 7.38
C LEU A 94 -14.98 -1.43 8.55
N LYS A 95 -15.98 -2.23 8.96
CA LYS A 95 -16.84 -1.92 10.10
C LYS A 95 -16.09 -1.89 11.43
N LEU A 96 -15.15 -2.81 11.64
CA LEU A 96 -14.32 -2.85 12.85
C LEU A 96 -13.43 -1.61 12.98
N LEU A 97 -12.89 -1.13 11.86
CA LEU A 97 -11.98 0.02 11.82
C LEU A 97 -12.71 1.37 11.77
N SER A 98 -13.96 1.39 11.32
CA SER A 98 -14.72 2.64 11.19
C SER A 98 -15.23 3.14 12.53
N GLY A 99 -15.18 4.46 12.72
CA GLY A 99 -15.86 5.22 13.76
C GLY A 99 -16.57 6.43 13.14
N ASP A 100 -17.22 7.25 13.95
CA ASP A 100 -18.05 8.37 13.48
C ASP A 100 -17.33 9.40 12.60
N LYS A 101 -16.00 9.48 12.72
CA LYS A 101 -15.17 10.45 11.98
C LYS A 101 -14.32 9.80 10.89
N THR A 102 -14.40 8.50 10.72
CA THR A 102 -13.62 7.77 9.70
C THR A 102 -14.01 8.22 8.30
N GLN A 103 -13.04 8.61 7.51
CA GLN A 103 -13.23 8.90 6.10
C GLN A 103 -12.86 7.67 5.27
N LEU A 104 -13.87 7.05 4.67
CA LEU A 104 -13.74 5.87 3.84
C LEU A 104 -13.72 6.29 2.37
N VAL A 105 -12.63 5.97 1.66
CA VAL A 105 -12.39 6.31 0.25
C VAL A 105 -12.21 5.03 -0.56
N MET A 106 -12.90 4.90 -1.67
CA MET A 106 -12.90 3.69 -2.48
C MET A 106 -13.36 3.93 -3.92
N ASN A 107 -13.27 2.91 -4.76
CA ASN A 107 -13.88 2.96 -6.07
C ASN A 107 -15.43 2.84 -5.95
N LYS A 108 -16.13 3.12 -7.05
CA LYS A 108 -17.61 3.10 -7.06
C LYS A 108 -18.18 1.74 -6.64
N ARG A 109 -17.57 0.65 -7.11
CA ARG A 109 -18.07 -0.69 -6.85
C ARG A 109 -17.99 -1.08 -5.37
N CYS A 110 -16.88 -0.77 -4.71
CA CYS A 110 -16.75 -0.96 -3.27
C CYS A 110 -17.77 -0.12 -2.49
N ALA A 111 -17.99 1.14 -2.88
CA ALA A 111 -18.95 2.01 -2.23
C ALA A 111 -20.39 1.50 -2.39
N ASP A 112 -20.76 1.00 -3.58
CA ASP A 112 -22.06 0.38 -3.81
C ASP A 112 -22.26 -0.89 -2.95
N MET A 113 -21.21 -1.74 -2.82
CA MET A 113 -21.25 -2.96 -2.01
C MET A 113 -21.32 -2.68 -0.51
N TYR A 114 -20.61 -1.65 -0.04
CA TYR A 114 -20.58 -1.29 1.38
C TYR A 114 -21.79 -0.42 1.79
N GLY A 115 -22.43 0.23 0.84
CA GLY A 115 -23.56 1.14 1.05
C GLY A 115 -23.17 2.55 1.51
N SER A 116 -21.86 2.85 1.56
CA SER A 116 -21.32 4.18 1.90
C SER A 116 -19.86 4.30 1.47
N GLY A 117 -19.29 5.50 1.63
CA GLY A 117 -17.91 5.79 1.28
C GLY A 117 -17.80 6.88 0.23
N LYS A 118 -16.68 7.55 0.22
CA LYS A 118 -16.39 8.58 -0.77
C LYS A 118 -15.80 7.92 -2.02
N VAL A 119 -16.55 8.01 -3.12
CA VAL A 119 -16.11 7.45 -4.40
C VAL A 119 -15.03 8.35 -5.00
N MET A 120 -13.95 7.74 -5.46
CA MET A 120 -12.96 8.34 -6.35
C MET A 120 -12.83 7.51 -7.62
N VAL A 121 -12.61 8.18 -8.75
CA VAL A 121 -12.28 7.57 -10.04
C VAL A 121 -10.89 8.01 -10.48
N ASN A 122 -10.29 7.26 -11.42
CA ASN A 122 -8.94 7.57 -11.91
C ASN A 122 -8.85 9.02 -12.39
N GLY A 123 -7.88 9.77 -11.89
CA GLY A 123 -7.65 11.19 -12.17
C GLY A 123 -8.19 12.14 -11.09
N ASP A 124 -9.04 11.66 -10.17
CA ASP A 124 -9.54 12.50 -9.08
C ASP A 124 -8.45 12.88 -8.10
N LYS A 125 -8.57 14.08 -7.54
CA LYS A 125 -7.74 14.59 -6.44
C LYS A 125 -8.62 15.10 -5.31
N LEU A 126 -8.20 14.82 -4.08
CA LEU A 126 -8.99 15.12 -2.90
C LEU A 126 -8.08 15.54 -1.75
N GLN A 127 -8.46 16.60 -1.01
CA GLN A 127 -7.85 16.95 0.26
C GLN A 127 -8.65 16.34 1.41
N LEU A 128 -8.00 15.51 2.22
CA LEU A 128 -8.57 14.87 3.40
C LEU A 128 -7.77 15.25 4.65
N GLY A 129 -8.13 16.37 5.28
CA GLY A 129 -7.38 16.86 6.45
C GLY A 129 -5.89 17.00 6.15
N VAL A 130 -5.07 16.13 6.76
CA VAL A 130 -3.59 16.14 6.61
C VAL A 130 -3.08 15.39 5.39
N ILE A 131 -3.96 14.74 4.63
CA ILE A 131 -3.59 13.91 3.48
C ILE A 131 -4.15 14.53 2.20
N THR A 132 -3.33 14.70 1.17
CA THR A 132 -3.81 14.86 -0.21
C THR A 132 -3.80 13.48 -0.87
N VAL A 133 -4.89 13.10 -1.55
CA VAL A 133 -5.01 11.84 -2.26
C VAL A 133 -5.27 12.07 -3.73
N GLU A 134 -4.58 11.31 -4.59
CA GLU A 134 -4.80 11.24 -6.02
C GLU A 134 -5.18 9.80 -6.36
N ALA A 135 -6.32 9.58 -7.01
CA ALA A 135 -6.68 8.27 -7.54
C ALA A 135 -6.05 8.10 -8.93
N VAL A 136 -5.31 7.02 -9.11
CA VAL A 136 -4.63 6.70 -10.37
C VAL A 136 -5.11 5.37 -10.93
N ALA A 137 -4.88 5.11 -12.21
CA ALA A 137 -5.30 3.89 -12.86
C ALA A 137 -4.58 2.66 -12.27
N ALA A 138 -5.34 1.58 -12.07
CA ALA A 138 -4.86 0.26 -11.75
C ALA A 138 -5.61 -0.75 -12.63
N TYR A 139 -4.90 -1.54 -13.46
CA TYR A 139 -5.53 -2.52 -14.33
C TYR A 139 -4.52 -3.49 -14.95
N ASN A 140 -5.03 -4.61 -15.51
CA ASN A 140 -4.23 -5.53 -16.29
C ASN A 140 -4.30 -5.18 -17.78
N SER A 141 -3.14 -5.15 -18.46
CA SER A 141 -2.98 -4.81 -19.86
C SER A 141 -2.54 -5.99 -20.75
N THR A 142 -2.10 -7.09 -20.13
CA THR A 142 -1.70 -8.30 -20.85
C THR A 142 -2.92 -8.99 -21.45
N PRO A 143 -2.93 -9.32 -22.77
CA PRO A 143 -4.04 -10.02 -23.41
C PRO A 143 -4.44 -11.29 -22.66
N GLY A 144 -5.74 -11.42 -22.37
CA GLY A 144 -6.32 -12.53 -21.61
C GLY A 144 -6.24 -12.40 -20.10
N ARG A 145 -5.76 -11.25 -19.56
CA ARG A 145 -5.74 -10.97 -18.12
C ARG A 145 -6.58 -9.76 -17.72
N GLU A 146 -7.09 -9.01 -18.69
CA GLU A 146 -7.87 -7.78 -18.47
C GLU A 146 -9.15 -8.04 -17.64
N GLN A 147 -9.66 -9.29 -17.64
CA GLN A 147 -10.83 -9.65 -16.83
C GLN A 147 -10.57 -9.61 -15.34
N PHE A 148 -9.32 -9.76 -14.89
CA PHE A 148 -9.00 -9.68 -13.46
C PHE A 148 -9.20 -8.25 -12.97
N HIS A 149 -8.57 -7.28 -13.63
CA HIS A 149 -8.64 -5.85 -13.30
C HIS A 149 -8.87 -5.05 -14.58
N PRO A 150 -10.16 -4.82 -14.96
CA PRO A 150 -10.49 -4.06 -16.17
C PRO A 150 -10.07 -2.60 -16.06
N LYS A 151 -9.58 -2.03 -17.16
CA LYS A 151 -9.20 -0.61 -17.23
C LYS A 151 -10.36 0.32 -16.85
N GLY A 152 -10.08 1.29 -15.96
CA GLY A 152 -11.01 2.34 -15.54
C GLY A 152 -11.96 1.93 -14.40
N ARG A 153 -11.84 0.73 -13.84
CA ARG A 153 -12.65 0.24 -12.72
C ARG A 153 -11.96 0.50 -11.38
N ASP A 154 -10.70 0.12 -11.27
CA ASP A 154 -9.96 0.04 -10.03
C ASP A 154 -9.03 1.23 -9.84
N ASN A 155 -8.71 1.54 -8.60
CA ASN A 155 -7.82 2.64 -8.24
C ASN A 155 -6.53 2.13 -7.61
N GLY A 156 -5.40 2.72 -8.04
CA GLY A 156 -4.29 2.95 -7.15
C GLY A 156 -4.43 4.32 -6.48
N TYR A 157 -3.65 4.59 -5.44
CA TYR A 157 -3.67 5.86 -4.74
C TYR A 157 -2.26 6.44 -4.58
N ILE A 158 -2.12 7.75 -4.78
CA ILE A 158 -0.95 8.49 -4.34
C ILE A 158 -1.37 9.33 -3.14
N LEU A 159 -0.85 8.99 -1.97
CA LEU A 159 -1.06 9.74 -0.74
C LEU A 159 0.12 10.69 -0.52
N THR A 160 -0.17 11.97 -0.31
CA THR A 160 0.84 12.94 0.12
C THR A 160 0.58 13.31 1.57
N ILE A 161 1.53 12.97 2.44
CA ILE A 161 1.47 13.20 3.89
C ILE A 161 2.69 14.04 4.27
N ASP A 162 2.48 15.31 4.60
CA ASP A 162 3.54 16.24 5.01
C ASP A 162 4.77 16.18 4.07
N GLY A 163 4.52 16.31 2.78
CA GLY A 163 5.53 16.26 1.71
C GLY A 163 6.00 14.87 1.29
N LEU A 164 5.73 13.84 2.08
CA LEU A 164 6.06 12.45 1.72
C LEU A 164 5.02 11.91 0.72
N ARG A 165 5.44 11.55 -0.49
CA ARG A 165 4.57 11.00 -1.54
C ARG A 165 4.65 9.48 -1.59
N ILE A 166 3.52 8.83 -1.37
CA ILE A 166 3.39 7.38 -1.22
C ILE A 166 2.48 6.86 -2.33
N TYR A 167 2.99 6.03 -3.20
CA TYR A 167 2.19 5.36 -4.24
C TYR A 167 1.84 3.95 -3.80
N ILE A 168 0.55 3.65 -3.74
CA ILE A 168 -0.05 2.35 -3.48
C ILE A 168 -0.74 1.94 -4.77
N ALA A 169 -0.16 0.97 -5.47
CA ALA A 169 -0.57 0.67 -6.84
C ALA A 169 -1.94 -0.01 -6.94
N GLY A 170 -2.39 -0.72 -5.88
CA GLY A 170 -3.49 -1.67 -6.01
C GLY A 170 -3.10 -2.81 -6.93
N ASP A 171 -4.06 -3.53 -7.45
CA ASP A 171 -3.80 -4.62 -8.39
C ASP A 171 -3.71 -4.10 -9.81
N THR A 172 -2.51 -4.17 -10.37
CA THR A 172 -2.19 -3.65 -11.69
C THR A 172 -0.99 -4.37 -12.30
N GLU A 173 -0.87 -4.31 -13.61
CA GLU A 173 0.39 -4.56 -14.32
C GLU A 173 1.17 -3.25 -14.51
N ASP A 174 2.34 -3.32 -15.18
CA ASP A 174 3.19 -2.16 -15.52
C ASP A 174 2.59 -1.34 -16.67
N ILE A 175 1.55 -0.59 -16.36
CA ILE A 175 0.73 0.15 -17.33
C ILE A 175 1.41 1.45 -17.79
N PRO A 176 1.10 1.94 -19.02
CA PRO A 176 1.72 3.15 -19.58
C PRO A 176 1.54 4.40 -18.71
N GLU A 177 0.41 4.52 -18.01
CA GLU A 177 0.07 5.65 -17.11
C GLU A 177 1.07 5.83 -15.97
N MET A 178 1.82 4.78 -15.60
CA MET A 178 2.89 4.87 -14.58
C MET A 178 4.00 5.85 -14.98
N SER A 179 4.16 6.11 -16.28
CA SER A 179 5.13 7.10 -16.77
C SER A 179 4.81 8.54 -16.34
N ALA A 180 3.56 8.83 -15.99
CA ALA A 180 3.12 10.12 -15.48
C ALA A 180 3.26 10.24 -13.94
N ILE A 181 3.47 9.14 -13.22
CA ILE A 181 3.67 9.11 -11.76
C ILE A 181 5.11 9.55 -11.47
N LYS A 182 5.26 10.68 -10.75
CA LYS A 182 6.55 11.31 -10.50
C LYS A 182 6.74 11.66 -9.02
N ASP A 183 7.99 11.85 -8.64
CA ASP A 183 8.39 12.35 -7.32
C ASP A 183 7.85 11.46 -6.18
N ILE A 184 7.94 10.15 -6.36
CA ILE A 184 7.47 9.16 -5.39
C ILE A 184 8.61 8.84 -4.42
N ASP A 185 8.35 9.05 -3.12
CA ASP A 185 9.27 8.65 -2.07
C ASP A 185 9.16 7.15 -1.79
N ILE A 186 7.93 6.64 -1.69
CA ILE A 186 7.66 5.25 -1.34
C ILE A 186 6.64 4.68 -2.33
N ALA A 187 6.94 3.52 -2.91
CA ALA A 187 6.00 2.79 -3.76
C ALA A 187 5.73 1.38 -3.23
N PHE A 188 4.45 1.02 -3.15
CA PHE A 188 3.97 -0.35 -2.97
C PHE A 188 3.50 -0.88 -4.31
N LEU A 189 4.22 -1.85 -4.88
CA LEU A 189 3.92 -2.44 -6.18
C LEU A 189 3.62 -3.93 -6.05
N PRO A 190 2.50 -4.44 -6.62
CA PRO A 190 2.12 -5.85 -6.51
C PRO A 190 2.96 -6.74 -7.44
N CYS A 191 3.14 -8.01 -7.06
CA CYS A 191 3.90 -8.96 -7.87
C CYS A 191 3.37 -10.39 -7.72
N ASN A 192 2.17 -10.67 -8.21
CA ASN A 192 1.53 -11.99 -8.10
C ASN A 192 0.83 -12.40 -9.40
N GLN A 193 1.41 -13.34 -10.12
CA GLN A 193 0.82 -13.88 -11.35
C GLN A 193 -0.28 -14.90 -11.06
N PRO A 194 -1.35 -14.93 -11.88
CA PRO A 194 -1.58 -14.15 -13.11
C PRO A 194 -2.29 -12.81 -12.88
N PHE A 195 -2.47 -12.39 -11.65
CA PHE A 195 -3.37 -11.30 -11.25
C PHE A 195 -2.73 -9.91 -11.39
N THR A 196 -1.44 -9.81 -11.14
CA THR A 196 -0.69 -8.54 -11.14
C THR A 196 0.62 -8.68 -11.91
N MET A 197 1.68 -7.96 -11.53
CA MET A 197 2.96 -7.96 -12.23
C MET A 197 3.74 -9.28 -12.09
N THR A 198 4.52 -9.62 -13.12
CA THR A 198 5.68 -10.50 -12.96
C THR A 198 6.83 -9.74 -12.28
N PRO A 199 7.88 -10.42 -11.77
CA PRO A 199 9.08 -9.73 -11.28
C PRO A 199 9.69 -8.79 -12.33
N GLU A 200 9.69 -9.15 -13.61
CA GLU A 200 10.19 -8.31 -14.71
C GLU A 200 9.33 -7.06 -14.93
N GLN A 201 7.99 -7.20 -14.86
CA GLN A 201 7.05 -6.08 -14.95
C GLN A 201 7.25 -5.13 -13.76
N LEU A 202 7.37 -5.65 -12.54
CA LEU A 202 7.65 -4.87 -11.33
C LEU A 202 8.96 -4.09 -11.45
N ILE A 203 10.03 -4.72 -11.97
CA ILE A 203 11.32 -4.07 -12.20
C ILE A 203 11.18 -2.95 -13.23
N ARG A 204 10.42 -3.15 -14.32
CA ARG A 204 10.16 -2.09 -15.32
C ARG A 204 9.38 -0.94 -14.71
N ALA A 205 8.28 -1.23 -13.98
CA ALA A 205 7.48 -0.22 -13.29
C ALA A 205 8.34 0.60 -12.31
N ALA A 206 9.16 -0.05 -11.49
CA ALA A 206 10.07 0.62 -10.56
C ALA A 206 11.06 1.55 -11.28
N LYS A 207 11.62 1.12 -12.43
CA LYS A 207 12.55 1.95 -13.23
C LYS A 207 11.86 3.14 -13.90
N VAL A 208 10.57 3.06 -14.18
CA VAL A 208 9.76 4.14 -14.77
C VAL A 208 9.35 5.16 -13.71
N ILE A 209 8.84 4.70 -12.56
CA ILE A 209 8.36 5.51 -11.44
C ILE A 209 9.55 6.13 -10.68
N LYS A 210 10.63 5.37 -10.49
CA LYS A 210 11.85 5.73 -9.75
C LYS A 210 11.56 6.17 -8.30
N PRO A 211 10.85 5.35 -7.50
CA PRO A 211 10.64 5.67 -6.10
C PRO A 211 11.97 5.64 -5.34
N ARG A 212 12.08 6.36 -4.23
CA ARG A 212 13.25 6.25 -3.35
C ARG A 212 13.29 4.91 -2.62
N VAL A 213 12.10 4.42 -2.21
CA VAL A 213 11.92 3.12 -1.56
C VAL A 213 10.83 2.34 -2.28
N LEU A 214 11.10 1.08 -2.58
CA LEU A 214 10.16 0.13 -3.17
C LEU A 214 9.84 -0.97 -2.17
N PHE A 215 8.55 -1.15 -1.90
CA PHE A 215 8.00 -2.31 -1.21
C PHE A 215 7.25 -3.19 -2.22
N PRO A 216 7.83 -4.31 -2.68
CA PRO A 216 7.03 -5.35 -3.30
C PRO A 216 6.02 -5.88 -2.29
N TYR A 217 4.74 -5.92 -2.66
CA TYR A 217 3.67 -6.41 -1.81
C TYR A 217 2.70 -7.26 -2.64
N HIS A 218 1.69 -7.90 -2.05
CA HIS A 218 0.75 -8.74 -2.80
C HIS A 218 1.51 -9.74 -3.70
N TYR A 219 2.53 -10.40 -3.16
CA TYR A 219 3.39 -11.26 -3.99
C TYR A 219 3.11 -12.76 -3.83
N GLY A 220 2.32 -13.18 -2.84
CA GLY A 220 1.99 -14.58 -2.60
C GLY A 220 3.26 -15.45 -2.49
N GLN A 221 3.33 -16.46 -3.35
CA GLN A 221 4.49 -17.35 -3.45
C GLN A 221 5.49 -16.94 -4.55
N THR A 222 5.37 -15.72 -5.11
CA THR A 222 6.27 -15.24 -6.15
C THR A 222 7.69 -15.07 -5.62
N ASP A 223 8.66 -15.64 -6.31
CA ASP A 223 10.07 -15.43 -5.99
C ASP A 223 10.53 -14.02 -6.37
N LEU A 224 10.81 -13.20 -5.38
CA LEU A 224 11.29 -11.83 -5.54
C LEU A 224 12.82 -11.70 -5.49
N SER A 225 13.56 -12.80 -5.40
CA SER A 225 15.04 -12.80 -5.21
C SER A 225 15.80 -12.02 -6.27
N THR A 226 15.27 -11.94 -7.49
CA THR A 226 15.88 -11.21 -8.61
C THR A 226 15.68 -9.70 -8.55
N VAL A 227 14.66 -9.21 -7.85
CA VAL A 227 14.24 -7.80 -7.86
C VAL A 227 15.32 -6.87 -7.27
N PRO A 228 15.88 -7.14 -6.07
CA PRO A 228 16.93 -6.28 -5.51
C PRO A 228 18.18 -6.22 -6.39
N ALA A 229 18.59 -7.35 -6.98
CA ALA A 229 19.76 -7.42 -7.85
C ALA A 229 19.57 -6.60 -9.14
N ALA A 230 18.38 -6.69 -9.77
CA ALA A 230 18.04 -5.98 -11.00
C ALA A 230 17.86 -4.46 -10.84
N LEU A 231 17.61 -4.00 -9.60
CA LEU A 231 17.48 -2.59 -9.25
C LEU A 231 18.74 -2.02 -8.59
N LYS A 232 19.80 -2.83 -8.40
CA LYS A 232 21.08 -2.37 -7.87
C LYS A 232 21.66 -1.25 -8.74
N GLY A 233 22.11 -0.16 -8.10
CA GLY A 233 22.68 1.00 -8.79
C GLY A 233 21.66 1.99 -9.39
N THR A 234 20.35 1.73 -9.27
CA THR A 234 19.31 2.67 -9.73
C THR A 234 18.99 3.77 -8.72
N GLY A 235 19.47 3.66 -7.48
CA GLY A 235 19.11 4.55 -6.38
C GLY A 235 17.82 4.17 -5.65
N ILE A 236 17.17 3.07 -6.05
CA ILE A 236 15.95 2.55 -5.41
C ILE A 236 16.33 1.61 -4.27
N ASP A 237 15.88 1.89 -3.05
CA ASP A 237 16.00 1.01 -1.88
C ASP A 237 14.85 -0.01 -1.91
N VAL A 238 15.16 -1.28 -2.17
CA VAL A 238 14.15 -2.36 -2.26
C VAL A 238 14.02 -3.03 -0.90
N ARG A 239 12.81 -3.00 -0.33
CA ARG A 239 12.50 -3.58 0.97
C ARG A 239 11.40 -4.63 0.83
N ILE A 240 11.77 -5.91 0.85
CA ILE A 240 10.82 -7.02 0.89
C ILE A 240 10.40 -7.24 2.34
N ARG A 241 9.07 -7.30 2.61
CA ARG A 241 8.49 -7.52 3.94
C ARG A 241 7.60 -8.75 3.91
N HIS A 242 7.39 -9.37 5.07
CA HIS A 242 6.59 -10.59 5.19
C HIS A 242 5.09 -10.27 5.21
N TYR A 243 4.53 -10.05 4.04
CA TYR A 243 3.08 -9.88 3.85
C TYR A 243 2.35 -11.23 3.77
N GLU A 244 3.08 -12.31 3.44
CA GLU A 244 2.55 -13.65 3.14
C GLU A 244 2.79 -14.67 4.27
#